data_454c6fd80bd337c9159890e72c75f922
#
_entry.id   454c6fd80bd337c9159890e72c75f922
#
_cell.length_a   1.000
_cell.length_b   1.000
_cell.length_c   1.000
_cell.angle_alpha   90.00
_cell.angle_beta   90.00
_cell.angle_gamma   90.00
#
_symmetry.space_group_name_H-M   'P 1'
#
loop_
_entity.id
_entity.type
_entity.pdbx_description
1 polymer ?
#
loop_
_entity_poly.entity_id
_entity_poly.type
_entity_poly.pdbx_seq_one_letter_code
_entity_poly.pdbx_strand_id
1 'polypeptide(L)'
;MSRLSGIEAINFYGGSAYLDVEELARHRQLDNSRFENLLMSQRSVPLPYEDPVSYGVNAAEPIVSAMSPRERDSIEMVITCTESGIDFGKSMSTYIHEMLGLSRRCRLFEVKNACFSGTAGLMMAASYALSSGAKALVVATDLARFTAADAGEALQSDWSFAEPSGGAGAIAMLVSQQPHVLRLDPGAYGLYSYEVMDTCRPVPDSEAGDADLSLLSYLDCCENAYRDYASRVAGVDYQGTFDYL
;
A
#
# COMPACT_ATOMS: atom_id res chain seq x y z
N MET A 1 -21.08 2.17 24.71
CA MET A 1 -19.98 1.35 24.16
C MET A 1 -19.28 2.17 23.10
N SER A 2 -17.97 2.39 23.20
CA SER A 2 -17.20 3.03 22.14
C SER A 2 -17.30 2.17 20.88
N ARG A 3 -17.71 2.75 19.77
CA ARG A 3 -17.71 2.05 18.47
C ARG A 3 -16.26 1.80 18.10
N LEU A 4 -15.92 0.56 17.82
CA LEU A 4 -14.58 0.13 17.39
C LEU A 4 -14.59 -0.07 15.89
N SER A 5 -13.48 0.19 15.22
CA SER A 5 -13.24 -0.23 13.85
C SER A 5 -11.80 -0.68 13.67
N GLY A 6 -11.56 -1.43 12.63
CA GLY A 6 -10.23 -1.90 12.27
C GLY A 6 -10.27 -3.05 11.30
N ILE A 7 -9.16 -3.74 11.16
CA ILE A 7 -8.98 -4.84 10.22
C ILE A 7 -9.60 -6.11 10.82
N GLU A 8 -10.64 -6.64 10.17
CA GLU A 8 -11.30 -7.89 10.50
C GLU A 8 -10.55 -9.08 9.90
N ALA A 9 -10.12 -8.96 8.64
CA ALA A 9 -9.33 -9.96 7.94
C ALA A 9 -8.31 -9.26 7.02
N ILE A 10 -7.18 -9.91 6.82
CA ILE A 10 -6.11 -9.45 5.94
C ILE A 10 -5.54 -10.62 5.16
N ASN A 11 -5.23 -10.40 3.89
CA ASN A 11 -4.51 -11.34 3.06
C ASN A 11 -3.62 -10.60 2.07
N PHE A 12 -2.56 -11.25 1.59
CA PHE A 12 -1.65 -10.68 0.61
C PHE A 12 -1.41 -11.65 -0.56
N TYR A 13 -1.00 -11.09 -1.69
CA TYR A 13 -0.57 -11.83 -2.86
C TYR A 13 0.72 -11.21 -3.42
N GLY A 14 1.77 -12.00 -3.50
CA GLY A 14 3.11 -11.57 -3.96
C GLY A 14 3.46 -12.04 -5.37
N GLY A 15 2.49 -12.62 -6.10
CA GLY A 15 2.75 -13.22 -7.42
C GLY A 15 3.36 -14.61 -7.33
N SER A 16 3.70 -15.15 -8.51
CA SER A 16 4.26 -16.50 -8.68
C SER A 16 5.73 -16.51 -9.14
N ALA A 17 6.28 -15.35 -9.46
CA ALA A 17 7.65 -15.20 -9.94
C ALA A 17 8.43 -14.24 -9.03
N TYR A 18 9.73 -14.53 -8.89
CA TYR A 18 10.66 -13.68 -8.16
C TYR A 18 11.99 -13.59 -8.88
N LEU A 19 12.72 -12.54 -8.60
CA LEU A 19 14.07 -12.30 -9.06
C LEU A 19 15.00 -12.27 -7.86
N ASP A 20 16.12 -12.97 -7.97
CA ASP A 20 17.20 -12.91 -6.99
C ASP A 20 17.91 -11.55 -7.08
N VAL A 21 18.08 -10.89 -5.92
CA VAL A 21 18.62 -9.53 -5.87
C VAL A 21 20.12 -9.50 -6.16
N GLU A 22 20.86 -10.53 -5.79
CA GLU A 22 22.30 -10.62 -6.10
C GLU A 22 22.53 -10.85 -7.60
N GLU A 23 21.70 -11.69 -8.24
CA GLU A 23 21.71 -11.87 -9.69
C GLU A 23 21.37 -10.57 -10.42
N LEU A 24 20.36 -9.84 -9.95
CA LEU A 24 20.02 -8.53 -10.49
C LEU A 24 21.19 -7.56 -10.37
N ALA A 25 21.81 -7.46 -9.19
CA ALA A 25 22.94 -6.59 -8.95
C ALA A 25 24.13 -6.92 -9.88
N ARG A 26 24.41 -8.21 -10.06
CA ARG A 26 25.46 -8.67 -10.98
C ARG A 26 25.20 -8.28 -12.43
N HIS A 27 23.98 -8.48 -12.90
CA HIS A 27 23.57 -8.09 -14.26
C HIS A 27 23.58 -6.59 -14.51
N ARG A 28 23.21 -5.82 -13.49
CA ARG A 28 23.18 -4.36 -13.51
C ARG A 28 24.53 -3.72 -13.15
N GLN A 29 25.54 -4.51 -12.75
CA GLN A 29 26.85 -4.03 -12.29
C GLN A 29 26.73 -3.06 -11.08
N LEU A 30 25.81 -3.36 -10.17
CA LEU A 30 25.58 -2.59 -8.96
C LEU A 30 26.44 -3.11 -7.82
N ASP A 31 26.77 -2.23 -6.88
CA ASP A 31 27.49 -2.59 -5.66
C ASP A 31 26.57 -3.39 -4.71
N ASN A 32 26.89 -4.64 -4.46
CA ASN A 32 26.13 -5.54 -3.59
C ASN A 32 26.04 -5.04 -2.14
N SER A 33 27.04 -4.29 -1.66
CA SER A 33 27.02 -3.75 -0.30
C SER A 33 25.80 -2.85 -0.02
N ARG A 34 25.21 -2.29 -1.07
CA ARG A 34 23.98 -1.49 -0.99
C ARG A 34 22.76 -2.32 -0.60
N PHE A 35 22.74 -3.62 -0.91
CA PHE A 35 21.58 -4.48 -0.70
C PHE A 35 21.66 -5.31 0.57
N GLU A 36 22.86 -5.48 1.13
CA GLU A 36 23.06 -6.18 2.41
C GLU A 36 22.26 -5.49 3.54
N ASN A 37 22.20 -4.16 3.54
CA ASN A 37 21.46 -3.38 4.53
C ASN A 37 19.95 -3.44 4.37
N LEU A 38 19.44 -3.84 3.19
CA LEU A 38 17.99 -3.94 2.94
C LEU A 38 17.39 -5.25 3.44
N LEU A 39 18.24 -6.22 3.84
CA LEU A 39 17.83 -7.57 4.27
C LEU A 39 16.95 -8.29 3.23
N MET A 40 17.14 -7.96 1.95
CA MET A 40 16.36 -8.51 0.84
C MET A 40 17.22 -9.47 0.02
N SER A 41 16.76 -10.70 -0.12
CA SER A 41 17.39 -11.69 -1.00
C SER A 41 16.64 -11.85 -2.34
N GLN A 42 15.34 -11.56 -2.33
CA GLN A 42 14.47 -11.75 -3.49
C GLN A 42 13.45 -10.62 -3.57
N ARG A 43 13.02 -10.29 -4.79
CA ARG A 43 11.87 -9.43 -5.03
C ARG A 43 10.86 -10.13 -5.95
N SER A 44 9.59 -9.90 -5.73
CA SER A 44 8.53 -10.36 -6.64
C SER A 44 8.58 -9.60 -7.96
N VAL A 45 8.27 -10.29 -9.04
CA VAL A 45 8.13 -9.69 -10.38
C VAL A 45 6.83 -10.14 -11.01
N PRO A 46 6.08 -9.24 -11.66
CA PRO A 46 4.86 -9.63 -12.35
C PRO A 46 5.20 -10.40 -13.63
N LEU A 47 4.40 -11.41 -13.94
CA LEU A 47 4.43 -12.05 -15.24
C LEU A 47 3.83 -11.11 -16.31
N PRO A 48 4.13 -11.30 -17.60
CA PRO A 48 3.69 -10.37 -18.66
C PRO A 48 2.18 -10.18 -18.79
N TYR A 49 1.39 -11.12 -18.30
CA TYR A 49 -0.09 -11.09 -18.33
C TYR A 49 -0.71 -10.68 -16.99
N GLU A 50 0.09 -10.38 -15.98
CA GLU A 50 -0.38 -9.90 -14.68
C GLU A 50 -0.41 -8.37 -14.64
N ASP A 51 -1.37 -7.83 -13.91
CA ASP A 51 -1.59 -6.41 -13.71
C ASP A 51 -2.00 -6.11 -12.26
N PRO A 52 -2.07 -4.84 -11.83
CA PRO A 52 -2.48 -4.50 -10.47
C PRO A 52 -3.89 -4.97 -10.12
N VAL A 53 -4.79 -5.12 -11.10
CA VAL A 53 -6.14 -5.63 -10.86
C VAL A 53 -6.11 -7.10 -10.49
N SER A 54 -5.38 -7.92 -11.28
CA SER A 54 -5.27 -9.36 -11.03
C SER A 54 -4.58 -9.65 -9.69
N TYR A 55 -3.54 -8.87 -9.33
CA TYR A 55 -2.91 -8.96 -8.00
C TYR A 55 -3.90 -8.61 -6.89
N GLY A 56 -4.65 -7.52 -7.04
CA GLY A 56 -5.64 -7.10 -6.07
C GLY A 56 -6.77 -8.11 -5.88
N VAL A 57 -7.24 -8.73 -6.97
CA VAL A 57 -8.24 -9.80 -6.91
C VAL A 57 -7.69 -11.03 -6.19
N ASN A 58 -6.48 -11.48 -6.52
CA ASN A 58 -5.86 -12.63 -5.86
C ASN A 58 -5.61 -12.39 -4.37
N ALA A 59 -5.33 -11.16 -3.96
CA ALA A 59 -5.21 -10.82 -2.54
C ALA A 59 -6.58 -10.82 -1.83
N ALA A 60 -7.64 -10.35 -2.48
CA ALA A 60 -8.96 -10.16 -1.88
C ALA A 60 -9.84 -11.42 -1.94
N GLU A 61 -9.68 -12.24 -2.97
CA GLU A 61 -10.53 -13.42 -3.23
C GLU A 61 -10.61 -14.39 -2.04
N PRO A 62 -9.51 -14.78 -1.36
CA PRO A 62 -9.58 -15.68 -0.21
C PRO A 62 -10.43 -15.14 0.95
N ILE A 63 -10.41 -13.80 1.16
CA ILE A 63 -11.24 -13.14 2.17
C ILE A 63 -12.71 -13.21 1.76
N VAL A 64 -13.02 -12.83 0.52
CA VAL A 64 -14.39 -12.76 0.01
C VAL A 64 -15.01 -14.16 -0.12
N SER A 65 -14.24 -15.15 -0.56
CA SER A 65 -14.72 -16.54 -0.72
C SER A 65 -15.01 -17.24 0.61
N ALA A 66 -14.32 -16.84 1.68
CA ALA A 66 -14.60 -17.36 3.02
C ALA A 66 -15.90 -16.80 3.63
N MET A 67 -16.46 -15.72 3.05
CA MET A 67 -17.66 -15.06 3.56
C MET A 67 -18.94 -15.74 3.06
N SER A 68 -19.97 -15.81 3.92
CA SER A 68 -21.32 -16.14 3.50
C SER A 68 -21.90 -15.08 2.54
N PRO A 69 -22.91 -15.40 1.73
CA PRO A 69 -23.54 -14.41 0.85
C PRO A 69 -24.02 -13.14 1.58
N ARG A 70 -24.57 -13.30 2.78
CA ARG A 70 -25.03 -12.16 3.60
C ARG A 70 -23.87 -11.29 4.07
N GLU A 71 -22.74 -11.87 4.39
CA GLU A 71 -21.54 -11.13 4.79
C GLU A 71 -20.93 -10.38 3.60
N ARG A 72 -20.88 -11.00 2.40
CA ARG A 72 -20.46 -10.31 1.16
C ARG A 72 -21.34 -9.11 0.86
N ASP A 73 -22.65 -9.23 1.02
CA ASP A 73 -23.61 -8.13 0.82
C ASP A 73 -23.43 -6.99 1.82
N SER A 74 -22.73 -7.20 2.93
CA SER A 74 -22.39 -6.16 3.91
C SER A 74 -21.16 -5.34 3.51
N ILE A 75 -20.43 -5.72 2.45
CA ILE A 75 -19.37 -4.90 1.87
C ILE A 75 -20.03 -3.83 1.00
N GLU A 76 -20.03 -2.60 1.48
CA GLU A 76 -20.64 -1.47 0.80
C GLU A 76 -19.63 -0.43 0.27
N MET A 77 -18.33 -0.74 0.41
CA MET A 77 -17.26 0.10 -0.08
C MET A 77 -16.06 -0.76 -0.50
N VAL A 78 -15.50 -0.47 -1.68
CA VAL A 78 -14.19 -0.98 -2.12
C VAL A 78 -13.29 0.22 -2.43
N ILE A 79 -12.12 0.25 -1.80
CA ILE A 79 -11.11 1.27 -2.01
C ILE A 79 -9.87 0.59 -2.56
N THR A 80 -9.46 0.98 -3.77
CA THR A 80 -8.13 0.62 -4.28
C THR A 80 -7.11 1.70 -3.96
N CYS A 81 -5.90 1.29 -3.62
CA CYS A 81 -4.79 2.17 -3.26
C CYS A 81 -3.60 1.76 -4.13
N THR A 82 -3.09 2.68 -4.95
CA THR A 82 -2.10 2.33 -5.97
C THR A 82 -1.29 3.52 -6.46
N GLU A 83 -0.07 3.26 -6.87
CA GLU A 83 0.78 4.15 -7.68
C GLU A 83 0.88 3.68 -9.14
N SER A 84 0.45 2.45 -9.44
CA SER A 84 0.53 1.82 -10.76
C SER A 84 -0.85 1.62 -11.41
N GLY A 85 -1.73 2.61 -11.26
CA GLY A 85 -3.07 2.61 -11.85
C GLY A 85 -3.05 2.39 -13.37
N ILE A 86 -4.02 1.61 -13.85
CA ILE A 86 -4.14 1.23 -15.29
C ILE A 86 -5.10 2.12 -16.07
N ASP A 87 -5.89 2.95 -15.40
CA ASP A 87 -6.91 3.79 -16.01
C ASP A 87 -6.90 5.17 -15.32
N PHE A 88 -6.76 6.25 -16.09
CA PHE A 88 -6.71 7.60 -15.53
C PHE A 88 -8.08 8.23 -15.32
N GLY A 89 -9.15 7.61 -15.83
CA GLY A 89 -10.52 8.10 -15.72
C GLY A 89 -11.42 7.28 -14.82
N LYS A 90 -11.08 6.02 -14.60
CA LYS A 90 -11.89 5.06 -13.85
C LYS A 90 -11.06 4.32 -12.80
N SER A 91 -11.60 4.23 -11.60
CA SER A 91 -10.98 3.52 -10.49
C SER A 91 -10.79 2.02 -10.77
N MET A 92 -9.64 1.45 -10.40
CA MET A 92 -9.41 0.00 -10.44
C MET A 92 -10.38 -0.78 -9.55
N SER A 93 -10.94 -0.14 -8.52
CA SER A 93 -11.96 -0.76 -7.66
C SER A 93 -13.17 -1.26 -8.46
N THR A 94 -13.48 -0.66 -9.63
CA THR A 94 -14.58 -1.11 -10.49
C THR A 94 -14.30 -2.48 -11.10
N TYR A 95 -13.06 -2.73 -11.50
CA TYR A 95 -12.64 -4.02 -12.07
C TYR A 95 -12.58 -5.09 -10.99
N ILE A 96 -11.93 -4.78 -9.86
CA ILE A 96 -11.81 -5.71 -8.72
C ILE A 96 -13.18 -6.08 -8.16
N HIS A 97 -14.07 -5.10 -7.99
CA HIS A 97 -15.44 -5.32 -7.54
C HIS A 97 -16.21 -6.31 -8.43
N GLU A 98 -16.15 -6.12 -9.75
CA GLU A 98 -16.82 -7.00 -10.72
C GLU A 98 -16.24 -8.42 -10.69
N MET A 99 -14.90 -8.54 -10.67
CA MET A 99 -14.22 -9.85 -10.65
C MET A 99 -14.48 -10.63 -9.35
N LEU A 100 -14.64 -9.95 -8.22
CA LEU A 100 -14.99 -10.58 -6.93
C LEU A 100 -16.50 -10.89 -6.80
N GLY A 101 -17.33 -10.47 -7.76
CA GLY A 101 -18.78 -10.68 -7.73
C GLY A 101 -19.46 -10.04 -6.52
N LEU A 102 -19.01 -8.85 -6.12
CA LEU A 102 -19.56 -8.13 -4.98
C LEU A 102 -20.91 -7.46 -5.34
N SER A 103 -21.69 -7.13 -4.31
CA SER A 103 -22.99 -6.46 -4.46
C SER A 103 -22.86 -5.13 -5.23
N ARG A 104 -23.79 -4.88 -6.16
CA ARG A 104 -23.87 -3.60 -6.90
C ARG A 104 -24.19 -2.40 -6.00
N ARG A 105 -24.55 -2.63 -4.75
CA ARG A 105 -24.78 -1.61 -3.72
C ARG A 105 -23.47 -1.25 -3.01
N CYS A 106 -22.41 -0.96 -3.78
CA CYS A 106 -21.08 -0.72 -3.28
C CYS A 106 -20.53 0.61 -3.83
N ARG A 107 -19.87 1.39 -2.99
CA ARG A 107 -19.10 2.58 -3.36
C ARG A 107 -17.71 2.17 -3.79
N LEU A 108 -17.24 2.75 -4.90
CA LEU A 108 -15.98 2.36 -5.54
C LEU A 108 -15.07 3.58 -5.66
N PHE A 109 -13.90 3.52 -5.06
CA PHE A 109 -12.92 4.60 -5.02
C PHE A 109 -11.51 4.10 -5.34
N GLU A 110 -10.69 5.01 -5.81
CA GLU A 110 -9.25 4.83 -5.87
C GLU A 110 -8.56 5.98 -5.14
N VAL A 111 -7.56 5.65 -4.35
CA VAL A 111 -6.72 6.61 -3.62
C VAL A 111 -5.33 6.55 -4.21
N LYS A 112 -4.83 7.72 -4.60
CA LYS A 112 -3.46 7.91 -5.07
C LYS A 112 -2.79 8.95 -4.19
N ASN A 113 -1.77 8.55 -3.47
CA ASN A 113 -0.88 9.44 -2.71
C ASN A 113 0.38 8.68 -2.30
N ALA A 114 1.15 8.23 -3.30
CA ALA A 114 2.34 7.41 -3.10
C ALA A 114 2.08 6.28 -2.07
N CYS A 115 3.07 5.92 -1.27
CA CYS A 115 2.97 4.86 -0.26
C CYS A 115 1.91 5.14 0.83
N PHE A 116 1.53 6.40 1.06
CA PHE A 116 0.48 6.76 2.02
C PHE A 116 -0.91 6.32 1.58
N SER A 117 -1.13 6.03 0.31
CA SER A 117 -2.46 5.67 -0.22
C SER A 117 -3.12 4.52 0.53
N GLY A 118 -2.35 3.48 0.89
CA GLY A 118 -2.86 2.34 1.67
C GLY A 118 -3.34 2.73 3.07
N THR A 119 -2.59 3.56 3.77
CA THR A 119 -2.97 4.11 5.07
C THR A 119 -4.19 5.01 4.96
N ALA A 120 -4.25 5.88 3.95
CA ALA A 120 -5.41 6.73 3.69
C ALA A 120 -6.67 5.90 3.41
N GLY A 121 -6.56 4.86 2.58
CA GLY A 121 -7.66 3.93 2.32
C GLY A 121 -8.16 3.24 3.58
N LEU A 122 -7.25 2.77 4.44
CA LEU A 122 -7.59 2.17 5.73
C LEU A 122 -8.31 3.16 6.66
N MET A 123 -7.84 4.40 6.75
CA MET A 123 -8.48 5.45 7.56
C MET A 123 -9.88 5.78 7.05
N MET A 124 -10.06 5.89 5.73
CA MET A 124 -11.37 6.11 5.10
C MET A 124 -12.33 4.95 5.38
N ALA A 125 -11.86 3.71 5.20
CA ALA A 125 -12.63 2.49 5.46
C ALA A 125 -13.06 2.38 6.94
N ALA A 126 -12.15 2.67 7.87
CA ALA A 126 -12.43 2.65 9.30
C ALA A 126 -13.48 3.69 9.70
N SER A 127 -13.35 4.91 9.17
CA SER A 127 -14.33 6.00 9.38
C SER A 127 -15.70 5.64 8.81
N TYR A 128 -15.73 5.03 7.63
CA TYR A 128 -16.95 4.55 6.99
C TYR A 128 -17.62 3.46 7.83
N ALA A 129 -16.86 2.44 8.26
CA ALA A 129 -17.37 1.36 9.09
C ALA A 129 -17.94 1.89 10.43
N LEU A 130 -17.28 2.87 11.07
CA LEU A 130 -17.77 3.51 12.28
C LEU A 130 -19.10 4.24 12.07
N SER A 131 -19.26 4.93 10.94
CA SER A 131 -20.44 5.76 10.65
C SER A 131 -21.63 4.94 10.15
N SER A 132 -21.40 3.97 9.24
CA SER A 132 -22.46 3.21 8.56
C SER A 132 -22.79 1.88 9.21
N GLY A 133 -21.84 1.25 9.90
CA GLY A 133 -21.92 -0.13 10.36
C GLY A 133 -21.67 -1.18 9.28
N ALA A 134 -21.47 -0.78 8.02
CA ALA A 134 -21.15 -1.66 6.91
C ALA A 134 -19.65 -2.02 6.88
N LYS A 135 -19.30 -3.02 6.09
CA LYS A 135 -17.91 -3.40 5.85
C LYS A 135 -17.33 -2.65 4.66
N ALA A 136 -16.02 -2.43 4.69
CA ALA A 136 -15.25 -1.90 3.58
C ALA A 136 -14.10 -2.83 3.24
N LEU A 137 -13.80 -3.00 1.94
CA LEU A 137 -12.65 -3.74 1.45
C LEU A 137 -11.63 -2.73 0.92
N VAL A 138 -10.44 -2.72 1.49
CA VAL A 138 -9.30 -1.93 1.03
C VAL A 138 -8.33 -2.87 0.32
N VAL A 139 -7.95 -2.52 -0.90
CA VAL A 139 -6.99 -3.29 -1.71
C VAL A 139 -5.86 -2.37 -2.13
N ALA A 140 -4.70 -2.52 -1.49
CA ALA A 140 -3.47 -1.85 -1.93
C ALA A 140 -2.73 -2.79 -2.89
N THR A 141 -2.46 -2.33 -4.11
CA THR A 141 -1.89 -3.17 -5.18
C THR A 141 -1.00 -2.36 -6.09
N ASP A 142 0.23 -2.80 -6.25
CA ASP A 142 1.22 -2.15 -7.10
C ASP A 142 2.15 -3.14 -7.81
N LEU A 143 2.55 -2.76 -9.02
CA LEU A 143 3.56 -3.45 -9.81
C LEU A 143 4.67 -2.48 -10.19
N ALA A 144 5.85 -2.66 -9.64
CA ALA A 144 7.04 -1.96 -10.09
C ALA A 144 7.56 -2.63 -11.38
N ARG A 145 7.45 -1.92 -12.48
CA ARG A 145 7.97 -2.34 -13.78
C ARG A 145 9.15 -1.48 -14.16
N PHE A 146 10.27 -2.12 -14.41
CA PHE A 146 11.49 -1.47 -14.90
C PHE A 146 11.78 -2.00 -16.30
N THR A 147 11.75 -1.13 -17.30
CA THR A 147 11.98 -1.55 -18.69
C THR A 147 13.47 -1.69 -18.96
N ALA A 148 13.86 -2.79 -19.60
CA ALA A 148 15.26 -3.03 -19.95
C ALA A 148 15.80 -2.04 -21.02
N ALA A 149 14.89 -1.39 -21.77
CA ALA A 149 15.27 -0.45 -22.83
C ALA A 149 15.88 0.85 -22.29
N ASP A 150 15.51 1.24 -21.08
CA ASP A 150 16.01 2.47 -20.44
C ASP A 150 17.34 2.29 -19.71
N ALA A 151 17.88 1.06 -19.72
CA ALA A 151 19.05 0.71 -18.94
C ALA A 151 20.35 1.42 -19.38
N GLY A 152 20.42 1.94 -20.61
CA GLY A 152 21.62 2.58 -21.12
C GLY A 152 21.89 4.00 -20.59
N GLU A 153 20.84 4.80 -20.41
CA GLU A 153 20.93 6.18 -19.94
C GLU A 153 20.44 6.33 -18.48
N ALA A 154 19.46 5.56 -18.09
CA ALA A 154 18.87 5.61 -16.73
C ALA A 154 19.76 4.99 -15.65
N LEU A 155 20.73 4.16 -16.00
CA LEU A 155 21.69 3.57 -15.04
C LEU A 155 22.65 4.60 -14.42
N GLN A 156 22.68 5.84 -14.94
CA GLN A 156 23.49 6.91 -14.37
C GLN A 156 22.73 7.75 -13.33
N SER A 157 21.45 7.53 -13.16
CA SER A 157 20.62 8.22 -12.18
C SER A 157 20.11 7.25 -11.13
N ASP A 158 19.48 7.76 -10.08
CA ASP A 158 19.02 7.05 -8.87
C ASP A 158 18.10 5.84 -9.07
N TRP A 159 17.71 5.54 -10.30
CA TRP A 159 16.91 4.38 -10.70
C TRP A 159 17.51 3.05 -10.31
N SER A 160 18.82 2.92 -10.49
CA SER A 160 19.55 1.71 -10.10
C SER A 160 19.47 1.43 -8.60
N PHE A 161 19.09 2.46 -7.83
CA PHE A 161 18.92 2.36 -6.39
C PHE A 161 17.56 1.77 -6.01
N ALA A 162 16.50 2.15 -6.71
CA ALA A 162 15.13 1.74 -6.42
C ALA A 162 14.77 0.36 -7.02
N GLU A 163 15.38 -0.02 -8.14
CA GLU A 163 15.05 -1.27 -8.85
C GLU A 163 15.11 -2.52 -7.96
N PRO A 164 16.15 -2.73 -7.13
CA PRO A 164 16.23 -3.92 -6.29
C PRO A 164 15.14 -4.01 -5.21
N SER A 165 14.67 -2.87 -4.71
CA SER A 165 13.61 -2.82 -3.68
C SER A 165 12.20 -2.75 -4.28
N GLY A 166 12.07 -2.43 -5.57
CA GLY A 166 10.79 -2.42 -6.26
C GLY A 166 10.29 -3.83 -6.54
N GLY A 167 9.03 -4.11 -6.24
CA GLY A 167 8.42 -5.43 -6.44
C GLY A 167 7.00 -5.34 -6.96
N ALA A 168 6.33 -6.49 -6.98
CA ALA A 168 4.92 -6.60 -7.28
C ALA A 168 4.19 -7.19 -6.08
N GLY A 169 3.06 -6.62 -5.69
CA GLY A 169 2.32 -7.13 -4.57
C GLY A 169 0.96 -6.50 -4.39
N ALA A 170 0.10 -7.21 -3.69
CA ALA A 170 -1.19 -6.69 -3.25
C ALA A 170 -1.51 -7.14 -1.83
N ILE A 171 -2.17 -6.26 -1.09
CA ILE A 171 -2.74 -6.55 0.23
C ILE A 171 -4.23 -6.19 0.18
N ALA A 172 -5.07 -7.11 0.67
CA ALA A 172 -6.48 -6.86 0.88
C ALA A 172 -6.79 -6.84 2.38
N MET A 173 -7.53 -5.84 2.82
CA MET A 173 -7.95 -5.65 4.21
C MET A 173 -9.47 -5.49 4.27
N LEU A 174 -10.15 -6.41 4.94
CA LEU A 174 -11.55 -6.25 5.28
C LEU A 174 -11.66 -5.42 6.57
N VAL A 175 -12.33 -4.30 6.49
CA VAL A 175 -12.48 -3.35 7.59
C VAL A 175 -13.91 -3.31 8.08
N SER A 176 -14.11 -3.42 9.39
CA SER A 176 -15.44 -3.44 10.00
C SER A 176 -15.44 -2.92 11.44
N GLN A 177 -16.61 -2.96 12.09
CA GLN A 177 -16.75 -2.71 13.52
C GLN A 177 -16.40 -3.94 14.39
N GLN A 178 -15.93 -5.03 13.80
CA GLN A 178 -15.54 -6.27 14.48
C GLN A 178 -14.09 -6.64 14.13
N PRO A 179 -13.10 -5.80 14.51
CA PRO A 179 -11.70 -6.06 14.19
C PRO A 179 -11.18 -7.28 14.92
N HIS A 180 -10.55 -8.22 14.20
CA HIS A 180 -9.90 -9.40 14.75
C HIS A 180 -8.37 -9.37 14.59
N VAL A 181 -7.87 -8.61 13.61
CA VAL A 181 -6.44 -8.51 13.31
C VAL A 181 -5.83 -7.27 13.95
N LEU A 182 -6.42 -6.10 13.67
CA LEU A 182 -5.94 -4.81 14.16
C LEU A 182 -7.11 -3.90 14.50
N ARG A 183 -7.12 -3.38 15.72
CA ARG A 183 -8.05 -2.34 16.14
C ARG A 183 -7.41 -0.97 15.94
N LEU A 184 -8.12 -0.07 15.30
CA LEU A 184 -7.72 1.33 15.18
C LEU A 184 -8.33 2.15 16.33
N ASP A 185 -7.53 3.04 16.89
CA ASP A 185 -7.99 4.03 17.83
C ASP A 185 -8.19 5.36 17.10
N PRO A 186 -9.43 5.78 16.83
CA PRO A 186 -9.70 7.00 16.08
C PRO A 186 -9.32 8.28 16.81
N GLY A 187 -9.01 8.20 18.12
CA GLY A 187 -8.56 9.33 18.94
C GLY A 187 -7.05 9.49 19.02
N ALA A 188 -6.30 8.44 18.65
CA ALA A 188 -4.85 8.37 18.83
C ALA A 188 -4.13 8.44 17.49
N TYR A 189 -3.89 9.65 16.99
CA TYR A 189 -3.19 9.90 15.73
C TYR A 189 -2.42 11.22 15.75
N GLY A 190 -1.39 11.31 14.92
CA GLY A 190 -0.67 12.53 14.60
C GLY A 190 -0.59 12.73 13.10
N LEU A 191 -0.64 13.98 12.67
CA LEU A 191 -0.63 14.36 11.25
C LEU A 191 0.46 15.39 10.99
N TYR A 192 1.18 15.15 9.90
CA TYR A 192 2.10 16.14 9.33
C TYR A 192 2.23 15.87 7.83
N SER A 193 2.11 16.89 7.02
CA SER A 193 2.22 16.77 5.57
C SER A 193 2.70 18.07 4.94
N TYR A 194 3.51 17.94 3.90
CA TYR A 194 3.95 19.02 3.03
C TYR A 194 4.36 18.46 1.68
N GLU A 195 4.46 19.30 0.67
CA GLU A 195 4.93 18.89 -0.64
C GLU A 195 6.47 18.83 -0.66
N VAL A 196 6.99 17.73 -1.17
CA VAL A 196 8.42 17.53 -1.40
C VAL A 196 8.64 16.69 -2.65
N MET A 197 9.62 17.09 -3.47
CA MET A 197 9.97 16.38 -4.71
C MET A 197 10.98 15.25 -4.44
N ASP A 198 10.70 14.42 -3.45
CA ASP A 198 11.52 13.26 -3.12
C ASP A 198 11.31 12.11 -4.11
N THR A 199 10.10 11.97 -4.64
CA THR A 199 9.77 11.02 -5.71
C THR A 199 8.59 11.51 -6.54
N CYS A 200 8.61 11.23 -7.82
CA CYS A 200 7.47 11.45 -8.70
C CYS A 200 7.40 10.40 -9.80
N ARG A 201 6.20 10.11 -10.28
CA ARG A 201 5.95 9.21 -11.40
C ARG A 201 5.12 9.93 -12.45
N PRO A 202 5.76 10.68 -13.37
CA PRO A 202 5.06 11.47 -14.37
C PRO A 202 4.32 10.63 -15.42
N VAL A 203 4.80 9.42 -15.68
CA VAL A 203 4.16 8.42 -16.53
C VAL A 203 4.28 7.03 -15.90
N PRO A 204 3.45 6.03 -16.29
CA PRO A 204 3.38 4.73 -15.62
C PRO A 204 4.73 4.00 -15.46
N ASP A 205 5.60 4.14 -16.44
CA ASP A 205 6.86 3.40 -16.53
C ASP A 205 8.09 4.29 -16.21
N SER A 206 7.86 5.51 -15.73
CA SER A 206 8.95 6.45 -15.39
C SER A 206 8.79 6.98 -13.97
N GLU A 207 9.79 6.73 -13.16
CA GLU A 207 9.88 7.26 -11.80
C GLU A 207 11.17 8.08 -11.67
N ALA A 208 11.11 9.21 -11.02
CA ALA A 208 12.25 10.04 -10.67
C ALA A 208 12.21 10.31 -9.18
N GLY A 209 13.37 10.35 -8.54
CA GLY A 209 13.45 10.55 -7.10
C GLY A 209 14.84 10.98 -6.64
N ASP A 210 14.90 11.40 -5.37
CA ASP A 210 16.10 11.74 -4.63
C ASP A 210 16.07 11.00 -3.29
N ALA A 211 16.94 10.00 -3.14
CA ALA A 211 16.98 9.13 -1.98
C ALA A 211 17.35 9.88 -0.68
N ASP A 212 18.24 10.85 -0.76
CA ASP A 212 18.65 11.63 0.42
C ASP A 212 17.53 12.57 0.86
N LEU A 213 16.86 13.20 -0.10
CA LEU A 213 15.70 14.04 0.19
C LEU A 213 14.55 13.21 0.76
N SER A 214 14.31 11.99 0.24
CA SER A 214 13.30 11.07 0.76
C SER A 214 13.58 10.70 2.23
N LEU A 215 14.82 10.36 2.57
CA LEU A 215 15.21 10.05 3.94
C LEU A 215 15.01 11.24 4.89
N LEU A 216 15.46 12.43 4.49
CA LEU A 216 15.30 13.65 5.30
C LEU A 216 13.83 13.98 5.51
N SER A 217 13.01 13.87 4.47
CA SER A 217 11.57 14.09 4.54
C SER A 217 10.87 13.09 5.46
N TYR A 218 11.28 11.83 5.41
CA TYR A 218 10.76 10.79 6.31
C TYR A 218 11.04 11.15 7.77
N LEU A 219 12.27 11.54 8.13
CA LEU A 219 12.64 11.89 9.49
C LEU A 219 11.86 13.10 9.99
N ASP A 220 11.72 14.14 9.16
CA ASP A 220 10.97 15.35 9.48
C ASP A 220 9.47 15.04 9.68
N CYS A 221 8.88 14.23 8.79
CA CYS A 221 7.50 13.79 8.92
C CYS A 221 7.26 12.98 10.20
N CYS A 222 8.14 12.03 10.52
CA CYS A 222 8.02 11.23 11.73
C CYS A 222 8.07 12.08 13.00
N GLU A 223 9.05 13.01 13.09
CA GLU A 223 9.19 13.88 14.25
C GLU A 223 7.96 14.77 14.45
N ASN A 224 7.51 15.41 13.39
CA ASN A 224 6.38 16.35 13.48
C ASN A 224 5.03 15.64 13.66
N ALA A 225 4.82 14.48 13.03
CA ALA A 225 3.63 13.67 13.28
C ALA A 225 3.59 13.18 14.73
N TYR A 226 4.74 12.76 15.29
CA TYR A 226 4.81 12.42 16.71
C TYR A 226 4.50 13.60 17.62
N ARG A 227 5.01 14.79 17.33
CA ARG A 227 4.69 16.01 18.11
C ARG A 227 3.19 16.32 18.07
N ASP A 228 2.55 16.21 16.90
CA ASP A 228 1.11 16.40 16.79
C ASP A 228 0.34 15.29 17.58
N TYR A 229 0.76 14.03 17.49
CA TYR A 229 0.21 12.93 18.28
C TYR A 229 0.31 13.21 19.78
N ALA A 230 1.49 13.59 20.28
CA ALA A 230 1.72 13.88 21.70
C ALA A 230 0.92 15.10 22.20
N SER A 231 0.55 16.01 21.31
CA SER A 231 -0.33 17.14 21.65
C SER A 231 -1.78 16.74 21.87
N ARG A 232 -2.21 15.61 21.27
CA ARG A 232 -3.58 15.09 21.30
C ARG A 232 -3.77 14.02 22.37
N VAL A 233 -2.74 13.24 22.62
CA VAL A 233 -2.78 12.08 23.53
C VAL A 233 -1.94 12.38 24.77
N ALA A 234 -2.57 12.53 25.92
CA ALA A 234 -1.87 12.88 27.14
C ALA A 234 -0.99 11.72 27.66
N GLY A 235 0.17 12.06 28.22
CA GLY A 235 1.06 11.11 28.89
C GLY A 235 1.84 10.19 27.94
N VAL A 236 1.99 10.60 26.67
CA VAL A 236 2.77 9.86 25.69
C VAL A 236 4.25 10.10 25.85
N ASP A 237 5.01 9.03 25.91
CA ASP A 237 6.46 9.01 25.83
C ASP A 237 6.87 8.11 24.66
N TYR A 238 7.73 8.61 23.76
CA TYR A 238 8.12 7.90 22.55
C TYR A 238 8.71 6.50 22.83
N GLN A 239 9.51 6.38 23.87
CA GLN A 239 10.17 5.11 24.20
C GLN A 239 9.31 4.17 25.05
N GLY A 240 8.39 4.71 25.84
CA GLY A 240 7.62 3.93 26.83
C GLY A 240 6.16 3.69 26.48
N THR A 241 5.63 4.37 25.46
CA THR A 241 4.20 4.27 25.11
C THR A 241 3.91 3.16 24.10
N PHE A 242 4.88 2.86 23.22
CA PHE A 242 4.69 1.91 22.13
C PHE A 242 5.46 0.62 22.42
N ASP A 243 4.78 -0.52 22.31
CA ASP A 243 5.41 -1.85 22.41
C ASP A 243 6.20 -2.19 21.14
N TYR A 244 5.78 -1.61 19.99
CA TYR A 244 6.40 -1.76 18.69
C TYR A 244 6.41 -0.41 17.96
N LEU A 245 7.47 -0.14 17.22
CA LEU A 245 7.66 1.03 16.38
C LEU A 245 7.94 0.61 14.95
#